data_cbeeda412a0d929ce0ec1b69cd13add7
#
_entry.id   cbeeda412a0d929ce0ec1b69cd13add7
#
_cell.length_a   1.000
_cell.length_b   1.000
_cell.length_c   1.000
_cell.angle_alpha   90.00
_cell.angle_beta   90.00
_cell.angle_gamma   90.00
#
_symmetry.space_group_name_H-M   'P 1'
#
loop_
_entity.id
_entity.type
_entity.pdbx_description
1 polymer ?
#
loop_
_entity_poly.entity_id
_entity_poly.type
_entity_poly.pdbx_seq_one_letter_code
_entity_poly.pdbx_strand_id
1 'polypeptide(L)'
;VVEPNASGLGGEGMMVIYMPDGDKSTVIDYRSTAPAAAAAALANSRMPNTGWPSVGTPGLVAGLAQALEKYGTMTLEQVMQPAIRLSEDGFPIGATLVQVIEDNYERILADPCLSKTFLDDGLSPAEGWLLVNPDLAAALKKIAAGGPDVFYRGEIAQAIDAASRANGGYITADDLTNYKAVTRWPARGNYRGYDVISAPPVGGATLIQVLNIAENFDIGAASFPNA
;
A
#
# COMPACT_ATOMS: atom_id res chain seq x y z
N VAL A 1 2.91 4.45 7.88
CA VAL A 1 2.67 5.20 9.12
C VAL A 1 2.57 6.69 8.83
N VAL A 2 3.61 7.30 8.24
CA VAL A 2 3.69 8.77 8.04
C VAL A 2 2.88 9.31 6.85
N GLU A 3 2.39 8.45 5.97
CA GLU A 3 1.49 8.78 4.85
C GLU A 3 0.24 7.88 4.89
N PRO A 4 -0.61 8.00 5.90
CA PRO A 4 -1.74 7.09 6.10
C PRO A 4 -2.79 7.17 5.00
N ASN A 5 -2.83 8.26 4.26
CA ASN A 5 -3.69 8.48 3.10
C ASN A 5 -3.23 7.75 1.84
N ALA A 6 -1.96 7.35 1.76
CA ALA A 6 -1.35 6.79 0.56
C ALA A 6 -0.91 5.33 0.71
N SER A 7 -0.60 4.86 1.92
CA SER A 7 -0.18 3.49 2.17
C SER A 7 -0.50 3.00 3.58
N GLY A 8 -0.62 1.68 3.76
CA GLY A 8 -0.92 1.08 5.07
C GLY A 8 -1.04 -0.43 5.00
N LEU A 9 -1.32 -1.07 6.14
CA LEU A 9 -1.45 -2.54 6.23
C LEU A 9 -2.53 -3.10 5.30
N GLY A 10 -3.60 -2.33 5.05
CA GLY A 10 -4.64 -2.65 4.07
C GLY A 10 -4.28 -2.33 2.63
N GLY A 11 -3.05 -1.93 2.36
CA GLY A 11 -2.59 -1.47 1.06
C GLY A 11 -2.12 -2.56 0.10
N GLU A 12 -1.66 -2.08 -1.05
CA GLU A 12 -1.16 -2.90 -2.15
C GLU A 12 0.07 -2.24 -2.79
N GLY A 13 0.73 -2.94 -3.69
CA GLY A 13 1.81 -2.34 -4.47
C GLY A 13 2.60 -3.33 -5.31
N MET A 14 3.69 -2.82 -5.83
CA MET A 14 4.71 -3.57 -6.56
C MET A 14 6.09 -3.13 -6.14
N MET A 15 7.00 -4.09 -6.04
CA MET A 15 8.40 -3.84 -5.75
C MET A 15 9.25 -4.36 -6.89
N VAL A 16 9.98 -3.46 -7.56
CA VAL A 16 11.03 -3.82 -8.52
C VAL A 16 12.33 -3.98 -7.76
N ILE A 17 12.94 -5.13 -7.86
CA ILE A 17 14.20 -5.48 -7.19
C ILE A 17 15.26 -5.75 -8.24
N TYR A 18 16.40 -5.07 -8.13
CA TYR A 18 17.59 -5.31 -8.92
C TYR A 18 18.75 -5.73 -8.02
N MET A 19 19.32 -6.87 -8.32
CA MET A 19 20.51 -7.42 -7.64
C MET A 19 21.69 -7.39 -8.62
N PRO A 20 22.68 -6.49 -8.40
CA PRO A 20 23.81 -6.33 -9.33
C PRO A 20 24.62 -7.62 -9.46
N ASP A 21 24.72 -8.40 -8.39
CA ASP A 21 25.40 -9.70 -8.44
C ASP A 21 24.62 -10.69 -9.32
N GLY A 22 25.06 -10.84 -10.56
CA GLY A 22 24.45 -11.73 -11.56
C GLY A 22 23.37 -11.08 -12.43
N ASP A 23 23.28 -9.74 -12.45
CA ASP A 23 22.32 -8.97 -13.29
C ASP A 23 20.87 -9.49 -13.19
N LYS A 24 20.43 -9.74 -11.97
CA LYS A 24 19.10 -10.28 -11.71
C LYS A 24 18.12 -9.18 -11.36
N SER A 25 17.01 -9.16 -12.07
CA SER A 25 15.89 -8.29 -11.71
C SER A 25 14.58 -9.06 -11.63
N THR A 26 13.74 -8.68 -10.70
CA THR A 26 12.45 -9.30 -10.48
C THR A 26 11.43 -8.27 -10.01
N VAL A 27 10.15 -8.61 -10.09
CA VAL A 27 9.07 -7.82 -9.53
C VAL A 27 8.27 -8.69 -8.57
N ILE A 28 8.04 -8.17 -7.37
CA ILE A 28 7.05 -8.73 -6.45
C ILE A 28 5.78 -7.92 -6.61
N ASP A 29 4.74 -8.57 -7.12
CA ASP A 29 3.41 -8.01 -7.28
C ASP A 29 2.58 -8.42 -6.06
N TYR A 30 2.28 -7.45 -5.21
CA TYR A 30 1.42 -7.62 -4.03
C TYR A 30 0.19 -6.69 -4.10
N ARG A 31 -0.32 -6.53 -5.31
CA ARG A 31 -1.57 -5.80 -5.52
C ARG A 31 -2.73 -6.52 -4.86
N SER A 32 -3.72 -5.75 -4.46
CA SER A 32 -4.96 -6.30 -3.91
C SER A 32 -5.66 -7.19 -4.93
N THR A 33 -6.35 -8.20 -4.44
CA THR A 33 -7.20 -9.07 -5.25
C THR A 33 -8.66 -8.85 -4.92
N ALA A 34 -9.53 -9.02 -5.91
CA ALA A 34 -10.96 -8.99 -5.65
C ALA A 34 -11.36 -10.16 -4.74
N PRO A 35 -12.12 -9.92 -3.66
CA PRO A 35 -12.70 -10.99 -2.87
C PRO A 35 -13.57 -11.91 -3.73
N ALA A 36 -13.60 -13.20 -3.43
CA ALA A 36 -14.34 -14.20 -4.23
C ALA A 36 -15.83 -13.84 -4.38
N ALA A 37 -16.45 -13.32 -3.33
CA ALA A 37 -17.86 -12.92 -3.35
C ALA A 37 -18.14 -11.67 -4.21
N ALA A 38 -17.14 -10.80 -4.43
CA ALA A 38 -17.32 -9.55 -5.16
C ALA A 38 -17.70 -9.78 -6.63
N ALA A 39 -17.14 -10.80 -7.28
CA ALA A 39 -17.41 -11.11 -8.68
C ALA A 39 -18.90 -11.39 -8.92
N ALA A 40 -19.54 -12.18 -8.05
CA ALA A 40 -20.97 -12.50 -8.16
C ALA A 40 -21.84 -11.30 -7.76
N ALA A 41 -21.51 -10.59 -6.71
CA ALA A 41 -22.27 -9.45 -6.20
C ALA A 41 -22.27 -8.25 -7.19
N LEU A 42 -21.18 -8.09 -7.94
CA LEU A 42 -20.98 -6.96 -8.85
C LEU A 42 -21.17 -7.32 -10.34
N ALA A 43 -21.62 -8.54 -10.65
CA ALA A 43 -21.75 -9.01 -12.04
C ALA A 43 -22.61 -8.10 -12.93
N ASN A 44 -23.62 -7.42 -12.36
CA ASN A 44 -24.52 -6.53 -13.06
C ASN A 44 -24.54 -5.09 -12.47
N SER A 45 -23.54 -4.74 -11.67
CA SER A 45 -23.45 -3.44 -11.03
C SER A 45 -22.02 -2.88 -11.09
N ARG A 46 -21.91 -1.56 -10.98
CA ARG A 46 -20.60 -0.89 -10.88
C ARG A 46 -20.08 -1.00 -9.45
N MET A 47 -18.81 -1.35 -9.30
CA MET A 47 -18.14 -1.31 -8.00
C MET A 47 -18.22 0.09 -7.40
N PRO A 48 -18.61 0.24 -6.14
CA PRO A 48 -18.53 1.52 -5.44
C PRO A 48 -17.07 2.00 -5.35
N ASN A 49 -16.87 3.31 -5.39
CA ASN A 49 -15.54 3.89 -5.25
C ASN A 49 -15.09 4.00 -3.78
N THR A 50 -16.01 3.83 -2.83
CA THR A 50 -15.76 4.03 -1.40
C THR A 50 -16.60 3.07 -0.55
N GLY A 51 -16.21 2.93 0.71
CA GLY A 51 -16.89 2.08 1.68
C GLY A 51 -16.47 0.62 1.60
N TRP A 52 -16.98 -0.18 2.49
CA TRP A 52 -16.61 -1.60 2.65
C TRP A 52 -16.71 -2.46 1.38
N PRO A 53 -17.72 -2.29 0.51
CA PRO A 53 -17.80 -3.07 -0.72
C PRO A 53 -16.69 -2.78 -1.75
N SER A 54 -15.98 -1.66 -1.63
CA SER A 54 -14.88 -1.27 -2.53
C SER A 54 -13.51 -1.82 -2.11
N VAL A 55 -13.43 -2.46 -0.94
CA VAL A 55 -12.14 -2.90 -0.37
C VAL A 55 -11.72 -4.23 -0.98
N GLY A 56 -10.51 -4.29 -1.54
CA GLY A 56 -9.87 -5.51 -2.03
C GLY A 56 -9.08 -6.22 -0.92
N THR A 57 -8.82 -7.51 -1.13
CA THR A 57 -7.96 -8.31 -0.24
C THR A 57 -6.54 -7.74 -0.25
N PRO A 58 -6.00 -7.24 0.87
CA PRO A 58 -4.76 -6.48 0.91
C PRO A 58 -3.51 -7.34 0.73
N GLY A 59 -2.51 -6.81 0.03
CA GLY A 59 -1.30 -7.53 -0.31
C GLY A 59 -0.01 -7.04 0.35
N LEU A 60 -0.02 -5.84 0.95
CA LEU A 60 1.21 -5.18 1.42
C LEU A 60 2.05 -6.07 2.33
N VAL A 61 1.44 -6.65 3.36
CA VAL A 61 2.17 -7.47 4.36
C VAL A 61 2.83 -8.68 3.71
N ALA A 62 2.13 -9.38 2.81
CA ALA A 62 2.68 -10.54 2.09
C ALA A 62 3.83 -10.15 1.17
N GLY A 63 3.68 -9.04 0.42
CA GLY A 63 4.72 -8.58 -0.50
C GLY A 63 5.99 -8.16 0.18
N LEU A 64 5.88 -7.39 1.27
CA LEU A 64 7.05 -6.94 2.04
C LEU A 64 7.72 -8.11 2.77
N ALA A 65 6.96 -9.04 3.34
CA ALA A 65 7.50 -10.24 3.97
C ALA A 65 8.23 -11.12 2.94
N GLN A 66 7.67 -11.33 1.75
CA GLN A 66 8.32 -12.08 0.67
C GLN A 66 9.60 -11.41 0.17
N ALA A 67 9.62 -10.08 0.07
CA ALA A 67 10.81 -9.33 -0.31
C ALA A 67 11.92 -9.50 0.72
N LEU A 68 11.58 -9.36 2.00
CA LEU A 68 12.52 -9.51 3.10
C LEU A 68 13.07 -10.93 3.19
N GLU A 69 12.21 -11.95 3.07
CA GLU A 69 12.62 -13.36 3.10
C GLU A 69 13.60 -13.71 1.98
N LYS A 70 13.36 -13.22 0.76
CA LYS A 70 14.15 -13.60 -0.41
C LYS A 70 15.42 -12.77 -0.60
N TYR A 71 15.41 -11.51 -0.19
CA TYR A 71 16.45 -10.53 -0.52
C TYR A 71 16.95 -9.74 0.68
N GLY A 72 16.27 -9.82 1.82
CA GLY A 72 16.65 -9.11 3.03
C GLY A 72 17.75 -9.81 3.82
N THR A 73 18.40 -9.03 4.68
CA THR A 73 19.43 -9.48 5.62
C THR A 73 19.04 -9.27 7.09
N MET A 74 17.92 -8.59 7.31
CA MET A 74 17.38 -8.29 8.65
C MET A 74 16.14 -9.14 8.94
N THR A 75 15.77 -9.26 10.20
CA THR A 75 14.49 -9.90 10.58
C THR A 75 13.31 -8.95 10.38
N LEU A 76 12.11 -9.52 10.23
CA LEU A 76 10.87 -8.73 10.14
C LEU A 76 10.70 -7.81 11.37
N GLU A 77 11.00 -8.33 12.56
CA GLU A 77 10.96 -7.55 13.79
C GLU A 77 11.88 -6.33 13.74
N GLN A 78 13.13 -6.51 13.26
CA GLN A 78 14.08 -5.40 13.15
C GLN A 78 13.61 -4.31 12.19
N VAL A 79 13.13 -4.68 10.99
CA VAL A 79 12.72 -3.68 9.98
C VAL A 79 11.41 -2.97 10.33
N MET A 80 10.58 -3.58 11.18
CA MET A 80 9.30 -2.97 11.62
C MET A 80 9.46 -2.01 12.80
N GLN A 81 10.58 -2.04 13.55
CA GLN A 81 10.77 -1.18 14.74
C GLN A 81 10.58 0.32 14.49
N PRO A 82 11.09 0.92 13.39
CA PRO A 82 10.83 2.34 13.13
C PRO A 82 9.34 2.67 12.96
N ALA A 83 8.61 1.81 12.25
CA ALA A 83 7.17 1.99 12.03
C ALA A 83 6.38 1.84 13.35
N ILE A 84 6.76 0.87 14.19
CA ILE A 84 6.16 0.67 15.52
C ILE A 84 6.36 1.93 16.38
N ARG A 85 7.59 2.42 16.50
CA ARG A 85 7.89 3.64 17.28
C ARG A 85 7.12 4.86 16.78
N LEU A 86 7.11 5.10 15.46
CA LEU A 86 6.37 6.22 14.89
C LEU A 86 4.85 6.12 15.13
N SER A 87 4.32 4.92 15.25
CA SER A 87 2.90 4.73 15.58
C SER A 87 2.61 4.92 17.08
N GLU A 88 3.56 4.56 17.97
CA GLU A 88 3.42 4.67 19.43
C GLU A 88 3.74 6.08 19.95
N ASP A 89 4.90 6.60 19.54
CA ASP A 89 5.40 7.89 20.00
C ASP A 89 4.75 9.05 19.23
N GLY A 90 4.21 8.75 18.05
CA GLY A 90 3.64 9.72 17.11
C GLY A 90 4.70 10.43 16.27
N PHE A 91 4.21 11.20 15.32
CA PHE A 91 5.01 12.08 14.48
C PHE A 91 4.24 13.37 14.18
N PRO A 92 4.93 14.52 14.05
CA PRO A 92 4.25 15.76 13.68
C PRO A 92 3.79 15.70 12.23
N ILE A 93 2.51 16.01 11.98
CA ILE A 93 1.96 16.02 10.63
C ILE A 93 2.37 17.31 9.89
N GLY A 94 2.64 17.19 8.60
CA GLY A 94 2.92 18.33 7.72
C GLY A 94 1.67 18.87 7.03
N ALA A 95 1.81 20.04 6.40
CA ALA A 95 0.73 20.73 5.70
C ALA A 95 -0.02 19.84 4.68
N THR A 96 0.66 18.95 3.97
CA THR A 96 0.03 18.04 3.01
C THR A 96 -0.97 17.10 3.67
N LEU A 97 -0.63 16.51 4.82
CA LEU A 97 -1.56 15.61 5.52
C LEU A 97 -2.71 16.39 6.15
N VAL A 98 -2.46 17.59 6.67
CA VAL A 98 -3.52 18.50 7.14
C VAL A 98 -4.53 18.74 6.01
N GLN A 99 -4.07 19.14 4.83
CA GLN A 99 -4.96 19.39 3.68
C GLN A 99 -5.75 18.13 3.29
N VAL A 100 -5.14 16.94 3.30
CA VAL A 100 -5.84 15.68 3.02
C VAL A 100 -6.94 15.40 4.06
N ILE A 101 -6.67 15.69 5.33
CA ILE A 101 -7.65 15.54 6.40
C ILE A 101 -8.81 16.54 6.20
N GLU A 102 -8.54 17.79 5.89
CA GLU A 102 -9.53 18.81 5.61
C GLU A 102 -10.41 18.45 4.41
N ASP A 103 -9.81 18.05 3.30
CA ASP A 103 -10.53 17.63 2.08
C ASP A 103 -11.45 16.43 2.30
N ASN A 104 -11.19 15.61 3.33
CA ASN A 104 -11.97 14.43 3.68
C ASN A 104 -12.67 14.53 5.03
N TYR A 105 -12.75 15.70 5.63
CA TYR A 105 -13.21 15.92 7.00
C TYR A 105 -14.55 15.24 7.31
N GLU A 106 -15.58 15.47 6.51
CA GLU A 106 -16.91 14.90 6.71
C GLU A 106 -16.90 13.36 6.69
N ARG A 107 -16.05 12.76 5.85
CA ARG A 107 -15.92 11.31 5.76
C ARG A 107 -15.16 10.73 6.94
N ILE A 108 -14.14 11.44 7.42
CA ILE A 108 -13.37 11.08 8.61
C ILE A 108 -14.26 11.20 9.85
N LEU A 109 -15.02 12.29 9.97
CA LEU A 109 -15.91 12.54 11.09
C LEU A 109 -17.04 11.49 11.19
N ALA A 110 -17.52 10.99 10.05
CA ALA A 110 -18.59 9.98 9.98
C ALA A 110 -18.12 8.58 10.41
N ASP A 111 -16.81 8.31 10.42
CA ASP A 111 -16.24 7.03 10.84
C ASP A 111 -15.57 7.18 12.22
N PRO A 112 -16.08 6.50 13.27
CA PRO A 112 -15.55 6.65 14.63
C PRO A 112 -14.07 6.27 14.77
N CYS A 113 -13.57 5.30 13.98
CA CYS A 113 -12.17 4.89 14.03
C CYS A 113 -11.27 5.94 13.36
N LEU A 114 -11.69 6.46 12.21
CA LEU A 114 -10.95 7.52 11.53
C LEU A 114 -10.98 8.82 12.33
N SER A 115 -12.15 9.19 12.86
CA SER A 115 -12.33 10.40 13.70
C SER A 115 -11.40 10.36 14.92
N LYS A 116 -11.38 9.26 15.66
CA LYS A 116 -10.48 9.05 16.81
C LYS A 116 -9.00 9.20 16.44
N THR A 117 -8.61 8.79 15.23
CA THR A 117 -7.20 8.71 14.83
C THR A 117 -6.70 10.01 14.19
N PHE A 118 -7.54 10.69 13.39
CA PHE A 118 -7.10 11.77 12.52
C PHE A 118 -7.67 13.15 12.86
N LEU A 119 -8.58 13.23 13.85
CA LEU A 119 -9.12 14.51 14.31
C LEU A 119 -8.64 14.82 15.73
N ASP A 120 -8.45 16.09 16.02
CA ASP A 120 -8.13 16.63 17.34
C ASP A 120 -9.43 17.11 17.99
N ASP A 121 -9.96 16.35 18.96
CA ASP A 121 -11.27 16.58 19.58
C ASP A 121 -12.41 16.81 18.54
N GLY A 122 -12.36 16.06 17.45
CA GLY A 122 -13.34 16.15 16.37
C GLY A 122 -13.10 17.29 15.37
N LEU A 123 -12.02 18.04 15.49
CA LEU A 123 -11.63 19.11 14.58
C LEU A 123 -10.44 18.68 13.70
N SER A 124 -10.31 19.31 12.53
CA SER A 124 -9.13 19.15 11.70
C SER A 124 -7.89 19.64 12.45
N PRO A 125 -6.82 18.84 12.56
CA PRO A 125 -5.64 19.23 13.31
C PRO A 125 -4.82 20.30 12.56
N ALA A 126 -4.03 21.09 13.31
CA ALA A 126 -3.06 22.02 12.73
C ALA A 126 -1.78 21.32 12.30
N GLU A 127 -1.01 21.95 11.41
CA GLU A 127 0.35 21.53 11.08
C GLU A 127 1.22 21.44 12.35
N GLY A 128 1.99 20.35 12.47
CA GLY A 128 2.78 20.05 13.66
C GLY A 128 2.03 19.28 14.74
N TRP A 129 0.73 19.05 14.60
CA TRP A 129 0.00 18.18 15.52
C TRP A 129 0.60 16.76 15.55
N LEU A 130 0.73 16.19 16.75
CA LEU A 130 1.33 14.87 16.94
C LEU A 130 0.31 13.77 16.68
N LEU A 131 0.40 13.11 15.53
CA LEU A 131 -0.45 11.98 15.21
C LEU A 131 0.11 10.72 15.85
N VAL A 132 -0.64 10.15 16.79
CA VAL A 132 -0.36 8.89 17.49
C VAL A 132 -1.40 7.85 17.11
N ASN A 133 -0.97 6.64 16.74
CA ASN A 133 -1.89 5.57 16.37
C ASN A 133 -1.54 4.26 17.12
N PRO A 134 -1.99 4.10 18.37
CA PRO A 134 -1.69 2.95 19.19
C PRO A 134 -2.30 1.65 18.64
N ASP A 135 -3.44 1.73 17.95
CA ASP A 135 -4.08 0.57 17.34
C ASP A 135 -3.24 0.01 16.19
N LEU A 136 -2.65 0.91 15.35
CA LEU A 136 -1.69 0.52 14.32
C LEU A 136 -0.41 -0.05 14.93
N ALA A 137 0.11 0.57 15.99
CA ALA A 137 1.29 0.07 16.70
C ALA A 137 1.08 -1.35 17.24
N ALA A 138 -0.09 -1.62 17.83
CA ALA A 138 -0.44 -2.94 18.31
C ALA A 138 -0.50 -3.98 17.18
N ALA A 139 -1.11 -3.63 16.04
CA ALA A 139 -1.16 -4.50 14.86
C ALA A 139 0.25 -4.78 14.31
N LEU A 140 1.09 -3.74 14.19
CA LEU A 140 2.48 -3.87 13.73
C LEU A 140 3.32 -4.76 14.65
N LYS A 141 3.18 -4.63 15.97
CA LYS A 141 3.86 -5.49 16.95
C LYS A 141 3.46 -6.96 16.82
N LYS A 142 2.17 -7.24 16.62
CA LYS A 142 1.69 -8.61 16.40
C LYS A 142 2.28 -9.22 15.13
N ILE A 143 2.33 -8.46 14.03
CA ILE A 143 2.92 -8.91 12.77
C ILE A 143 4.43 -9.10 12.92
N ALA A 144 5.12 -8.18 13.62
CA ALA A 144 6.56 -8.29 13.86
C ALA A 144 6.93 -9.56 14.62
N ALA A 145 6.15 -9.92 15.64
CA ALA A 145 6.38 -11.09 16.48
C ALA A 145 5.95 -12.41 15.83
N GLY A 146 4.79 -12.44 15.17
CA GLY A 146 4.18 -13.67 14.65
C GLY A 146 4.23 -13.83 13.12
N GLY A 147 4.84 -12.88 12.42
CA GLY A 147 4.98 -12.93 10.97
C GLY A 147 3.69 -12.61 10.20
N PRO A 148 3.70 -12.74 8.87
CA PRO A 148 2.54 -12.45 8.02
C PRO A 148 1.33 -13.34 8.30
N ASP A 149 1.50 -14.51 8.89
CA ASP A 149 0.40 -15.40 9.22
C ASP A 149 -0.57 -14.80 10.26
N VAL A 150 -0.11 -13.95 11.15
CA VAL A 150 -0.98 -13.21 12.08
C VAL A 150 -1.97 -12.32 11.31
N PHE A 151 -1.54 -11.73 10.20
CA PHE A 151 -2.37 -10.87 9.37
C PHE A 151 -3.31 -11.68 8.46
N TYR A 152 -2.84 -12.77 7.86
CA TYR A 152 -3.61 -13.51 6.84
C TYR A 152 -4.40 -14.71 7.37
N ARG A 153 -4.03 -15.27 8.52
CA ARG A 153 -4.64 -16.49 9.11
C ARG A 153 -4.97 -16.36 10.58
N GLY A 154 -4.39 -15.36 11.26
CA GLY A 154 -4.54 -15.15 12.68
C GLY A 154 -5.68 -14.21 13.05
N GLU A 155 -5.52 -13.58 14.21
CA GLU A 155 -6.53 -12.71 14.80
C GLU A 155 -6.88 -11.47 13.96
N ILE A 156 -5.90 -10.94 13.19
CA ILE A 156 -6.14 -9.78 12.29
C ILE A 156 -7.06 -10.20 11.15
N ALA A 157 -6.84 -11.37 10.54
CA ALA A 157 -7.74 -11.90 9.51
C ALA A 157 -9.17 -12.07 10.01
N GLN A 158 -9.33 -12.60 11.22
CA GLN A 158 -10.64 -12.79 11.84
C GLN A 158 -11.34 -11.45 12.10
N ALA A 159 -10.60 -10.45 12.58
CA ALA A 159 -11.12 -9.10 12.82
C ALA A 159 -11.56 -8.43 11.51
N ILE A 160 -10.78 -8.56 10.42
CA ILE A 160 -11.13 -8.04 9.09
C ILE A 160 -12.39 -8.71 8.56
N ASP A 161 -12.48 -10.05 8.62
CA ASP A 161 -13.68 -10.80 8.18
C ASP A 161 -14.92 -10.37 8.95
N ALA A 162 -14.83 -10.30 10.28
CA ALA A 162 -15.96 -9.88 11.13
C ALA A 162 -16.42 -8.43 10.79
N ALA A 163 -15.48 -7.50 10.65
CA ALA A 163 -15.79 -6.12 10.30
C ALA A 163 -16.35 -5.99 8.88
N SER A 164 -15.80 -6.74 7.91
CA SER A 164 -16.28 -6.78 6.53
C SER A 164 -17.74 -7.26 6.49
N ARG A 165 -18.06 -8.38 7.14
CA ARG A 165 -19.44 -8.90 7.21
C ARG A 165 -20.41 -7.94 7.88
N ALA A 166 -19.99 -7.30 8.99
CA ALA A 166 -20.84 -6.37 9.72
C ALA A 166 -21.19 -5.10 8.93
N ASN A 167 -20.36 -4.71 7.95
CA ASN A 167 -20.50 -3.48 7.20
C ASN A 167 -20.78 -3.70 5.69
N GLY A 168 -21.16 -4.91 5.28
CA GLY A 168 -21.52 -5.22 3.89
C GLY A 168 -20.33 -5.28 2.93
N GLY A 169 -19.12 -5.50 3.44
CA GLY A 169 -17.93 -5.78 2.63
C GLY A 169 -17.92 -7.22 2.10
N TYR A 170 -16.99 -7.49 1.20
CA TYR A 170 -16.87 -8.79 0.54
C TYR A 170 -15.69 -9.63 1.00
N ILE A 171 -14.72 -9.04 1.73
CA ILE A 171 -13.53 -9.76 2.20
C ILE A 171 -13.93 -10.78 3.27
N THR A 172 -13.45 -12.01 3.09
CA THR A 172 -13.60 -13.12 4.04
C THR A 172 -12.24 -13.58 4.56
N ALA A 173 -12.23 -14.36 5.65
CA ALA A 173 -11.03 -15.01 6.15
C ALA A 173 -10.39 -15.95 5.13
N ASP A 174 -11.20 -16.58 4.25
CA ASP A 174 -10.71 -17.43 3.17
C ASP A 174 -9.98 -16.63 2.08
N ASP A 175 -10.48 -15.44 1.72
CA ASP A 175 -9.79 -14.55 0.78
C ASP A 175 -8.41 -14.14 1.32
N LEU A 176 -8.34 -13.81 2.60
CA LEU A 176 -7.06 -13.47 3.27
C LEU A 176 -6.13 -14.69 3.30
N THR A 177 -6.61 -15.85 3.74
CA THR A 177 -5.81 -17.08 3.86
C THR A 177 -5.23 -17.52 2.51
N ASN A 178 -5.97 -17.32 1.43
CA ASN A 178 -5.57 -17.71 0.07
C ASN A 178 -4.73 -16.65 -0.65
N TYR A 179 -4.60 -15.45 -0.08
CA TYR A 179 -3.81 -14.39 -0.70
C TYR A 179 -2.32 -14.78 -0.83
N LYS A 180 -1.74 -14.47 -2.00
CA LYS A 180 -0.31 -14.69 -2.28
C LYS A 180 0.22 -13.56 -3.15
N ALA A 181 1.34 -12.96 -2.74
CA ALA A 181 2.11 -12.10 -3.62
C ALA A 181 2.73 -12.91 -4.76
N VAL A 182 2.78 -12.32 -5.95
CA VAL A 182 3.22 -12.99 -7.19
C VAL A 182 4.57 -12.47 -7.62
N THR A 183 5.52 -13.37 -7.89
CA THR A 183 6.79 -12.98 -8.52
C THR A 183 6.59 -12.89 -10.04
N ARG A 184 7.00 -11.76 -10.64
CA ARG A 184 6.88 -11.50 -12.09
C ARG A 184 8.24 -11.14 -12.71
N TRP A 185 8.34 -11.35 -14.00
CA TRP A 185 9.41 -10.78 -14.81
C TRP A 185 9.17 -9.27 -14.96
N PRO A 186 10.21 -8.43 -14.83
CA PRO A 186 10.07 -7.00 -15.06
C PRO A 186 9.86 -6.68 -16.54
N ALA A 187 9.21 -5.56 -16.81
CA ALA A 187 9.29 -4.91 -18.11
C ALA A 187 10.71 -4.33 -18.28
N ARG A 188 11.32 -4.52 -19.45
CA ARG A 188 12.65 -4.02 -19.75
C ARG A 188 12.64 -3.19 -21.02
N GLY A 189 13.42 -2.13 -21.04
CA GLY A 189 13.65 -1.27 -22.18
C GLY A 189 15.03 -0.62 -22.08
N ASN A 190 15.34 0.24 -23.06
CA ASN A 190 16.54 1.07 -23.04
C ASN A 190 16.15 2.52 -23.31
N TYR A 191 16.86 3.45 -22.71
CA TYR A 191 16.71 4.87 -22.97
C TYR A 191 18.09 5.53 -22.94
N ARG A 192 18.52 6.06 -24.06
CA ARG A 192 19.81 6.73 -24.21
C ARG A 192 20.99 5.93 -23.67
N GLY A 193 20.98 4.61 -23.88
CA GLY A 193 22.01 3.70 -23.44
C GLY A 193 21.88 3.20 -22.00
N TYR A 194 20.84 3.62 -21.28
CA TYR A 194 20.53 3.12 -19.93
C TYR A 194 19.46 2.03 -20.01
N ASP A 195 19.70 0.92 -19.31
CA ASP A 195 18.67 -0.09 -19.13
C ASP A 195 17.56 0.41 -18.17
N VAL A 196 16.33 0.27 -18.63
CA VAL A 196 15.13 0.65 -17.85
C VAL A 196 14.41 -0.62 -17.41
N ILE A 197 14.22 -0.75 -16.10
CA ILE A 197 13.54 -1.89 -15.49
C ILE A 197 12.33 -1.35 -14.73
N SER A 198 11.15 -1.91 -15.00
CA SER A 198 9.91 -1.44 -14.37
C SER A 198 8.89 -2.56 -14.16
N ALA A 199 7.84 -2.28 -13.39
CA ALA A 199 6.78 -3.23 -13.10
C ALA A 199 5.77 -3.34 -14.26
N PRO A 200 5.59 -4.53 -14.89
CA PRO A 200 4.83 -4.65 -16.14
C PRO A 200 3.34 -4.31 -16.02
N PRO A 201 2.61 -4.71 -14.96
CA PRO A 201 1.16 -4.52 -14.94
C PRO A 201 0.68 -3.13 -14.51
N VAL A 202 1.58 -2.23 -14.06
CA VAL A 202 1.23 -0.89 -13.54
C VAL A 202 2.00 0.23 -14.22
N GLY A 203 1.95 0.27 -15.52
CA GLY A 203 2.53 1.37 -16.30
C GLY A 203 4.00 1.21 -16.67
N GLY A 204 4.67 0.09 -16.32
CA GLY A 204 6.06 -0.13 -16.74
C GLY A 204 6.25 -0.16 -18.25
N ALA A 205 5.34 -0.79 -18.97
CA ALA A 205 5.34 -0.76 -20.42
C ALA A 205 5.10 0.65 -20.96
N THR A 206 4.16 1.39 -20.37
CA THR A 206 3.88 2.80 -20.73
C THR A 206 5.08 3.70 -20.49
N LEU A 207 5.77 3.53 -19.34
CA LEU A 207 6.99 4.27 -19.05
C LEU A 207 8.05 4.05 -20.15
N ILE A 208 8.29 2.78 -20.50
CA ILE A 208 9.26 2.43 -21.55
C ILE A 208 8.85 3.02 -22.91
N GLN A 209 7.56 2.96 -23.27
CA GLN A 209 7.05 3.57 -24.50
C GLN A 209 7.25 5.09 -24.51
N VAL A 210 6.94 5.77 -23.40
CA VAL A 210 7.17 7.23 -23.29
C VAL A 210 8.65 7.56 -23.46
N LEU A 211 9.55 6.81 -22.82
CA LEU A 211 10.99 7.01 -22.93
C LEU A 211 11.48 6.77 -24.37
N ASN A 212 11.02 5.69 -25.02
CA ASN A 212 11.38 5.39 -26.42
C ASN A 212 10.88 6.47 -27.40
N ILE A 213 9.72 7.08 -27.16
CA ILE A 213 9.24 8.22 -27.94
C ILE A 213 10.12 9.44 -27.65
N ALA A 214 10.37 9.74 -26.38
CA ALA A 214 11.15 10.89 -25.95
C ALA A 214 12.60 10.87 -26.46
N GLU A 215 13.18 9.68 -26.67
CA GLU A 215 14.55 9.51 -27.18
C GLU A 215 14.74 10.12 -28.58
N ASN A 216 13.67 10.23 -29.37
CA ASN A 216 13.72 10.82 -30.70
C ASN A 216 13.74 12.36 -30.71
N PHE A 217 13.67 13.00 -29.55
CA PHE A 217 13.63 14.44 -29.40
C PHE A 217 14.80 14.95 -28.55
N ASP A 218 15.33 16.12 -28.88
CA ASP A 218 16.31 16.82 -28.04
C ASP A 218 15.61 17.56 -26.90
N ILE A 219 15.18 16.79 -25.88
CA ILE A 219 14.49 17.35 -24.72
C ILE A 219 15.39 18.27 -23.91
N GLY A 220 16.74 18.04 -23.96
CA GLY A 220 17.71 18.89 -23.26
C GLY A 220 17.79 20.31 -23.81
N ALA A 221 17.44 20.50 -25.09
CA ALA A 221 17.36 21.82 -25.74
C ALA A 221 16.04 22.55 -25.42
N ALA A 222 15.01 21.84 -24.93
CA ALA A 222 13.74 22.44 -24.56
C ALA A 222 13.82 23.08 -23.18
N SER A 223 13.36 24.33 -23.06
CA SER A 223 13.30 25.00 -21.77
C SER A 223 12.05 24.57 -20.97
N PHE A 224 12.21 24.21 -19.71
CA PHE A 224 11.07 24.03 -18.79
C PHE A 224 10.36 25.38 -18.59
N PRO A 225 9.02 25.48 -18.64
CA PRO A 225 8.03 24.39 -18.68
C PRO A 225 7.55 23.97 -20.08
N ASN A 226 8.24 24.35 -21.12
CA ASN A 226 7.83 24.16 -22.52
C ASN A 226 8.40 22.87 -23.16
N ALA A 227 8.94 21.97 -22.33
CA ALA A 227 9.47 20.69 -22.79
C ALA A 227 8.38 19.63 -22.97
#